data_f125195fe026000c278d709a1d3f1d02
#
_entry.id   f125195fe026000c278d709a1d3f1d02
#
_cell.length_a   1.000
_cell.length_b   1.000
_cell.length_c   1.000
_cell.angle_alpha   90.00
_cell.angle_beta   90.00
_cell.angle_gamma   90.00
#
_symmetry.space_group_name_H-M   'P 1'
#
loop_
_entity.id
_entity.type
_entity.pdbx_description
1 polymer ?
#
loop_
_entity_poly.entity_id
_entity_poly.type
_entity_poly.pdbx_seq_one_letter_code
_entity_poly.pdbx_strand_id
1 'polypeptide(L)'
;GTNDFPRARAFYDAVMAALGCKVILEYPGAVAYGKLYPEFWVQAPIDGRPASVGNGSHVGFFADSKAQVDAFHAAALAAGARD
;
A
#
# COMPACT_ATOMS: atom_id res chain seq x y z
N GLY A 1 -8.08 -4.39 -2.75
CA GLY A 1 -9.28 -3.54 -2.71
C GLY A 1 -9.47 -2.88 -1.36
N THR A 2 -10.10 -1.74 -1.34
CA THR A 2 -10.40 -1.02 -0.12
C THR A 2 -11.82 -0.46 -0.17
N ASN A 3 -12.45 -0.35 1.01
CA ASN A 3 -13.74 0.31 1.19
C ASN A 3 -13.58 1.77 1.64
N ASP A 4 -12.35 2.19 1.94
CA ASP A 4 -12.03 3.55 2.38
C ASP A 4 -10.75 4.01 1.68
N PHE A 5 -10.91 4.45 0.45
CA PHE A 5 -9.77 4.81 -0.39
C PHE A 5 -8.91 5.93 0.21
N PRO A 6 -9.48 7.05 0.72
CA PRO A 6 -8.65 8.12 1.28
C PRO A 6 -7.80 7.65 2.46
N ARG A 7 -8.35 6.82 3.32
CA ARG A 7 -7.63 6.28 4.48
C ARG A 7 -6.55 5.30 4.04
N ALA A 8 -6.89 4.38 3.12
CA ALA A 8 -5.94 3.42 2.59
C ALA A 8 -4.80 4.13 1.87
N ARG A 9 -5.12 5.16 1.07
CA ARG A 9 -4.11 5.94 0.37
C ARG A 9 -3.14 6.60 1.35
N ALA A 10 -3.64 7.26 2.40
CA ALA A 10 -2.78 7.91 3.39
C ALA A 10 -1.84 6.92 4.06
N PHE A 11 -2.36 5.74 4.39
CA PHE A 11 -1.55 4.66 4.98
C PHE A 11 -0.43 4.23 4.02
N TYR A 12 -0.77 3.92 2.78
CA TYR A 12 0.21 3.41 1.82
C TYR A 12 1.17 4.48 1.31
N ASP A 13 0.76 5.75 1.25
CA ASP A 13 1.70 6.85 0.95
C ASP A 13 2.86 6.82 1.96
N ALA A 14 2.57 6.68 3.24
CA ALA A 14 3.59 6.65 4.28
C ALA A 14 4.44 5.38 4.24
N VAL A 15 3.79 4.22 4.12
CA VAL A 15 4.44 2.92 4.19
C VAL A 15 5.31 2.66 2.98
N MET A 16 4.80 2.95 1.79
CA MET A 16 5.54 2.73 0.55
C MET A 16 6.74 3.68 0.41
N ALA A 17 6.64 4.88 0.97
CA ALA A 17 7.77 5.81 1.00
C ALA A 17 8.98 5.21 1.74
N ALA A 18 8.74 4.41 2.78
CA ALA A 18 9.82 3.75 3.52
C ALA A 18 10.60 2.74 2.67
N LEU A 19 9.98 2.24 1.60
CA LEU A 19 10.62 1.34 0.63
C LEU A 19 11.21 2.08 -0.57
N GLY A 20 11.16 3.41 -0.57
CA GLY A 20 11.60 4.21 -1.70
C GLY A 20 10.61 4.22 -2.86
N CYS A 21 9.39 3.77 -2.65
CA CYS A 21 8.33 3.81 -3.65
C CYS A 21 7.54 5.11 -3.56
N LYS A 22 7.08 5.57 -4.71
CA LYS A 22 6.29 6.80 -4.81
C LYS A 22 5.05 6.53 -5.64
N VAL A 23 4.12 7.48 -5.65
CA VAL A 23 2.95 7.42 -6.53
C VAL A 23 3.45 7.55 -7.97
N ILE A 24 3.15 6.54 -8.78
CA ILE A 24 3.50 6.50 -10.21
C ILE A 24 2.31 6.88 -11.07
N LEU A 25 1.13 6.35 -10.75
CA LEU A 25 -0.12 6.63 -11.45
C LEU A 25 -1.20 6.97 -10.44
N GLU A 26 -2.10 7.87 -10.85
CA GLU A 26 -3.15 8.36 -9.97
C GLU A 26 -4.41 8.60 -10.78
N TYR A 27 -5.51 7.99 -10.35
CA TYR A 27 -6.84 8.15 -10.94
C TYR A 27 -7.84 8.39 -9.80
N PRO A 28 -9.03 8.95 -10.10
CA PRO A 28 -10.08 9.02 -9.09
C PRO A 28 -10.37 7.62 -8.53
N GLY A 29 -10.14 7.44 -7.22
CA GLY A 29 -10.38 6.18 -6.54
C GLY A 29 -9.35 5.09 -6.75
N ALA A 30 -8.21 5.40 -7.39
CA ALA A 30 -7.14 4.42 -7.59
C ALA A 30 -5.77 5.08 -7.57
N VAL A 31 -4.80 4.44 -6.96
CA VAL A 31 -3.42 4.92 -6.92
C VAL A 31 -2.48 3.74 -7.05
N ALA A 32 -1.39 3.94 -7.79
CA ALA A 32 -0.34 2.95 -7.95
C ALA A 32 0.99 3.48 -7.45
N TYR A 33 1.71 2.63 -6.77
CA TYR A 33 3.02 2.92 -6.19
C TYR A 33 4.10 2.11 -6.88
N GLY A 34 5.30 2.65 -6.95
CA GLY A 34 6.45 1.95 -7.49
C GLY A 34 7.66 2.84 -7.51
N LYS A 35 8.78 2.31 -8.02
CA LYS A 35 10.02 3.07 -8.21
C LYS A 35 10.11 3.62 -9.63
N LEU A 36 9.95 2.73 -10.62
CA LEU A 36 9.95 3.09 -12.04
C LEU A 36 8.65 2.73 -12.73
N TYR A 37 7.98 1.67 -12.27
CA TYR A 37 6.75 1.13 -12.85
C TYR A 37 5.69 0.99 -11.77
N PRO A 38 4.39 0.97 -12.14
CA PRO A 38 3.34 0.64 -11.19
C PRO A 38 3.53 -0.80 -10.68
N GLU A 39 3.78 -0.94 -9.38
CA GLU A 39 4.04 -2.24 -8.77
C GLU A 39 2.95 -2.66 -7.80
N PHE A 40 2.27 -1.71 -7.19
CA PHE A 40 1.26 -1.97 -6.17
C PHE A 40 0.11 -0.98 -6.31
N TRP A 41 -1.10 -1.50 -6.42
CA TRP A 41 -2.31 -0.71 -6.63
C TRP A 41 -3.22 -0.74 -5.42
N VAL A 42 -3.78 0.41 -5.07
CA VAL A 42 -4.83 0.55 -4.07
C VAL A 42 -6.04 1.18 -4.75
N GLN A 43 -7.18 0.50 -4.67
CA GLN A 43 -8.40 0.96 -5.33
C GLN A 43 -9.64 0.28 -4.74
N ALA A 44 -10.82 0.83 -5.04
CA ALA A 44 -12.06 0.11 -4.77
C ALA A 44 -12.10 -1.17 -5.61
N PRO A 45 -12.77 -2.24 -5.13
CA PRO A 45 -12.87 -3.48 -5.89
C PRO A 45 -13.50 -3.24 -7.28
N ILE A 46 -12.92 -3.88 -8.29
CA ILE A 46 -13.31 -3.68 -9.69
C ILE A 46 -14.74 -4.14 -9.97
N ASP A 47 -15.25 -5.08 -9.20
CA ASP A 47 -16.61 -5.60 -9.37
C ASP A 47 -17.70 -4.71 -8.75
N GLY A 48 -17.31 -3.60 -8.12
CA GLY A 48 -18.24 -2.67 -7.48
C GLY A 48 -18.81 -3.14 -6.15
N ARG A 49 -18.40 -4.31 -5.67
CA ARG A 49 -18.86 -4.82 -4.36
C ARG A 49 -17.94 -4.32 -3.25
N PRO A 50 -18.41 -4.36 -1.99
CA PRO A 50 -17.52 -4.02 -0.87
C PRO A 50 -16.29 -4.92 -0.84
N ALA A 51 -15.15 -4.35 -0.47
CA ALA A 51 -13.92 -5.11 -0.29
C ALA A 51 -14.04 -6.05 0.90
N SER A 52 -13.45 -7.24 0.78
CA SER A 52 -13.38 -8.22 1.86
C SER A 52 -11.94 -8.69 2.02
N VAL A 53 -11.63 -9.24 3.19
CA VAL A 53 -10.32 -9.87 3.40
C VAL A 53 -10.28 -11.22 2.71
N GLY A 54 -9.15 -11.52 2.06
CA GLY A 54 -8.94 -12.83 1.46
C GLY A 54 -8.57 -13.87 2.51
N ASN A 55 -8.90 -15.12 2.22
CA ASN A 55 -8.50 -16.24 3.07
C ASN A 55 -7.13 -16.74 2.64
N GLY A 56 -6.10 -16.38 3.41
CA GLY A 56 -4.74 -16.79 3.11
C GLY A 56 -3.98 -15.87 2.16
N SER A 57 -4.50 -14.68 1.91
CA SER A 57 -3.83 -13.70 1.05
C SER A 57 -2.67 -13.03 1.76
N HIS A 58 -1.59 -12.77 1.02
CA HIS A 58 -0.52 -11.90 1.49
C HIS A 58 0.11 -11.18 0.29
N VAL A 59 0.78 -10.08 0.58
CA VAL A 59 1.50 -9.30 -0.43
C VAL A 59 2.93 -9.12 0.07
N GLY A 60 3.90 -9.45 -0.78
CA GLY A 60 5.31 -9.24 -0.49
C GLY A 60 5.84 -8.01 -1.19
N PHE A 61 6.61 -7.20 -0.48
CA PHE A 61 7.30 -6.06 -1.04
C PHE A 61 8.81 -6.28 -0.99
N PHE A 62 9.50 -5.82 -2.02
CA PHE A 62 10.95 -5.89 -2.06
C PHE A 62 11.55 -4.77 -1.20
N ALA A 63 12.50 -5.13 -0.34
CA ALA A 63 13.28 -4.17 0.45
C ALA A 63 14.76 -4.38 0.16
N ASP A 64 15.51 -3.28 0.01
CA ASP A 64 16.92 -3.34 -0.37
C ASP A 64 17.85 -3.66 0.79
N SER A 65 17.36 -3.53 2.03
CA SER A 65 18.20 -3.70 3.22
C SER A 65 17.35 -3.98 4.44
N LYS A 66 17.99 -4.47 5.50
CA LYS A 66 17.36 -4.62 6.81
C LYS A 66 16.85 -3.28 7.34
N ALA A 67 17.59 -2.21 7.10
CA ALA A 67 17.17 -0.88 7.51
C ALA A 67 15.85 -0.48 6.87
N GLN A 68 15.63 -0.81 5.58
CA GLN A 68 14.34 -0.58 4.92
C GLN A 68 13.23 -1.43 5.52
N VAL A 69 13.49 -2.67 5.89
CA VAL A 69 12.50 -3.53 6.55
C VAL A 69 12.07 -2.90 7.88
N ASP A 70 13.02 -2.45 8.67
CA ASP A 70 12.75 -1.81 9.95
C ASP A 70 11.98 -0.50 9.77
N ALA A 71 12.35 0.30 8.79
CA ALA A 71 11.66 1.55 8.45
C ALA A 71 10.23 1.31 7.99
N PHE A 72 10.01 0.29 7.18
CA PHE A 72 8.68 -0.10 6.73
C PHE A 72 7.80 -0.48 7.91
N HIS A 73 8.29 -1.33 8.80
CA HIS A 73 7.55 -1.76 9.99
C HIS A 73 7.19 -0.57 10.88
N ALA A 74 8.15 0.31 11.15
CA ALA A 74 7.92 1.51 11.96
C ALA A 74 6.91 2.44 11.31
N ALA A 75 7.01 2.68 10.01
CA ALA A 75 6.07 3.51 9.27
C ALA A 75 4.66 2.92 9.29
N ALA A 76 4.53 1.61 9.14
CA ALA A 76 3.25 0.93 9.18
C ALA A 76 2.56 1.10 10.54
N LEU A 77 3.29 0.90 11.63
CA LEU A 77 2.75 1.09 12.97
C LEU A 77 2.34 2.54 13.21
N ALA A 78 3.18 3.50 12.80
CA ALA A 78 2.88 4.92 12.94
C ALA A 78 1.64 5.33 12.12
N ALA A 79 1.42 4.67 11.00
CA ALA A 79 0.28 4.96 10.11
C ALA A 79 -0.99 4.18 10.48
N GLY A 80 -0.97 3.38 11.55
CA GLY A 80 -2.16 2.74 12.09
C GLY A 80 -2.25 1.23 11.92
N ALA A 81 -1.19 0.57 11.44
CA ALA A 81 -1.19 -0.88 11.36
C ALA A 81 -1.13 -1.52 12.74
N ARG A 82 -1.60 -2.75 12.82
CA ARG A 82 -1.48 -3.57 14.05
C ARG A 82 -0.29 -4.50 13.92
N ASP A 83 0.40 -4.65 15.00
CA ASP A 83 1.50 -5.59 15.08
C ASP A 83 1.00 -6.98 15.46
#